data_8583efceac8aebe2773f1f6d38bcea27
#
_entry.id   8583efceac8aebe2773f1f6d38bcea27
#
_cell.length_a   1.000
_cell.length_b   1.000
_cell.length_c   1.000
_cell.angle_alpha   90.00
_cell.angle_beta   90.00
_cell.angle_gamma   90.00
#
_symmetry.space_group_name_H-M   'P 1'
#
loop_
_entity.id
_entity.type
_entity.pdbx_description
1 polymer ?
#
loop_
_entity_poly.entity_id
_entity_poly.type
_entity_poly.pdbx_seq_one_letter_code
_entity_poly.pdbx_strand_id
1 'polypeptide(L)'
;MNTLTYENLHETKKHVSIQFPYNTYLCSIPLDFTQVPLHWHNDVEIIVIKKGCGIISVDTKPRVVKAGDIVLVRPGQLHSISQHGKDCMEYENILFQTSLLYSADSDPR
;
A
#
# COMPACT_ATOMS: atom_id res chain seq x y z
N MET A 1 1.16 -2.86 -19.95
CA MET A 1 2.27 -3.53 -19.25
C MET A 1 2.14 -5.01 -19.48
N ASN A 2 3.24 -5.68 -19.84
CA ASN A 2 3.20 -7.12 -20.09
C ASN A 2 3.40 -7.91 -18.79
N THR A 3 3.13 -9.22 -18.87
CA THR A 3 3.20 -10.11 -17.70
C THR A 3 4.59 -10.15 -17.07
N LEU A 4 5.64 -10.17 -17.89
CA LEU A 4 7.01 -10.23 -17.38
C LEU A 4 7.35 -8.97 -16.58
N THR A 5 6.96 -7.80 -17.08
CA THR A 5 7.19 -6.54 -16.36
C THR A 5 6.41 -6.52 -15.04
N TYR A 6 5.17 -7.00 -15.06
CA TYR A 6 4.37 -7.09 -13.85
C TYR A 6 5.04 -7.97 -12.79
N GLU A 7 5.53 -9.14 -13.18
CA GLU A 7 6.19 -10.05 -12.25
C GLU A 7 7.46 -9.43 -11.66
N ASN A 8 8.21 -8.69 -12.47
CA ASN A 8 9.42 -8.02 -12.01
C ASN A 8 9.15 -6.93 -10.97
N LEU A 9 7.92 -6.42 -10.92
CA LEU A 9 7.52 -5.40 -9.95
C LEU A 9 6.99 -6.01 -8.65
N HIS A 10 7.02 -7.33 -8.53
CA HIS A 10 6.55 -7.99 -7.31
C HIS A 10 7.51 -7.69 -6.14
N GLU A 11 6.95 -7.16 -5.07
CA GLU A 11 7.70 -6.96 -3.84
C GLU A 11 7.78 -8.28 -3.10
N THR A 12 8.99 -8.80 -2.93
CA THR A 12 9.23 -10.09 -2.29
C THR A 12 9.44 -9.98 -0.79
N LYS A 13 9.58 -8.77 -0.27
CA LYS A 13 9.73 -8.56 1.16
C LYS A 13 8.49 -9.04 1.89
N LYS A 14 8.70 -9.86 2.91
CA LYS A 14 7.60 -10.37 3.72
C LYS A 14 7.21 -9.33 4.77
N HIS A 15 6.00 -8.82 4.67
CA HIS A 15 5.50 -7.79 5.57
C HIS A 15 4.80 -8.34 6.81
N VAL A 16 4.34 -9.59 6.75
CA VAL A 16 3.56 -10.18 7.83
C VAL A 16 4.06 -11.58 8.14
N SER A 17 3.76 -12.04 9.33
CA SER A 17 4.14 -13.39 9.78
C SER A 17 2.91 -14.11 10.35
N ILE A 18 3.08 -15.39 10.66
CA ILE A 18 1.99 -16.19 11.25
C ILE A 18 1.56 -15.62 12.60
N GLN A 19 2.51 -15.16 13.41
CA GLN A 19 2.22 -14.62 14.75
C GLN A 19 1.56 -13.25 14.68
N PHE A 20 1.94 -12.45 13.68
CA PHE A 20 1.44 -11.10 13.51
C PHE A 20 0.90 -10.98 12.09
N PRO A 21 -0.41 -11.26 11.90
CA PRO A 21 -0.99 -11.26 10.55
C PRO A 21 -1.13 -9.87 9.93
N TYR A 22 -0.72 -8.84 10.62
CA TYR A 22 -0.70 -7.49 10.07
C TYR A 22 0.52 -6.72 10.57
N ASN A 23 0.92 -5.71 9.81
CA ASN A 23 1.97 -4.76 10.19
C ASN A 23 1.53 -3.35 9.86
N THR A 24 2.02 -2.40 10.63
CA THR A 24 1.70 -0.99 10.47
C THR A 24 2.98 -0.19 10.39
N TYR A 25 3.07 0.70 9.40
CA TYR A 25 4.21 1.58 9.18
C TYR A 25 3.75 3.02 9.06
N LEU A 26 4.41 3.92 9.80
CA LEU A 26 4.19 5.35 9.65
C LEU A 26 5.29 5.89 8.74
N CYS A 27 4.90 6.53 7.65
CA CYS A 27 5.81 6.98 6.61
C CYS A 27 5.61 8.46 6.29
N SER A 28 6.67 9.09 5.79
CA SER A 28 6.64 10.50 5.42
C SER A 28 7.33 10.70 4.07
N ILE A 29 6.67 11.44 3.17
CA ILE A 29 7.23 11.83 1.87
C ILE A 29 7.34 13.36 1.87
N PRO A 30 8.49 13.93 1.50
CA PRO A 30 9.72 13.28 1.03
C PRO A 30 10.74 12.98 2.14
N LEU A 31 10.36 13.07 3.40
CA LEU A 31 11.31 13.00 4.52
C LEU A 31 11.97 11.61 4.64
N ASP A 32 11.16 10.55 4.67
CA ASP A 32 11.69 9.19 4.77
C ASP A 32 12.20 8.69 3.43
N PHE A 33 11.48 9.01 2.36
CA PHE A 33 11.85 8.69 0.99
C PHE A 33 11.08 9.60 0.04
N THR A 34 11.60 9.78 -1.18
CA THR A 34 11.00 10.69 -2.15
C THR A 34 9.80 10.08 -2.86
N GLN A 35 9.78 8.77 -2.97
CA GLN A 35 8.68 8.04 -3.61
C GLN A 35 8.73 6.57 -3.24
N VAL A 36 7.59 5.92 -3.36
CA VAL A 36 7.49 4.47 -3.35
C VAL A 36 7.26 4.06 -4.80
N PRO A 37 8.24 3.39 -5.44
CA PRO A 37 8.13 3.04 -6.86
C PRO A 37 6.98 2.08 -7.12
N LEU A 38 6.57 2.01 -8.36
CA LEU A 38 5.51 1.11 -8.80
C LEU A 38 5.88 -0.34 -8.47
N HIS A 39 4.99 -1.02 -7.75
CA HIS A 39 5.20 -2.41 -7.31
C HIS A 39 3.86 -3.06 -6.99
N TRP A 40 3.89 -4.35 -6.72
CA TRP A 40 2.75 -5.10 -6.22
C TRP A 40 3.20 -6.16 -5.21
N HIS A 41 2.27 -6.60 -4.39
CA HIS A 41 2.52 -7.66 -3.41
C HIS A 41 1.22 -8.43 -3.16
N ASN A 42 1.33 -9.49 -2.37
CA ASN A 42 0.19 -10.37 -2.09
C ASN A 42 -0.62 -9.95 -0.87
N ASP A 43 -0.15 -8.96 -0.13
CA ASP A 43 -0.84 -8.47 1.05
C ASP A 43 -1.92 -7.45 0.66
N VAL A 44 -2.94 -7.34 1.52
CA VAL A 44 -3.87 -6.22 1.47
C VAL A 44 -3.20 -5.03 2.15
N GLU A 45 -3.30 -3.87 1.54
CA GLU A 45 -2.74 -2.64 2.11
C GLU A 45 -3.82 -1.59 2.26
N ILE A 46 -3.88 -0.97 3.44
CA ILE A 46 -4.73 0.19 3.68
C ILE A 46 -3.79 1.36 3.96
N ILE A 47 -3.93 2.43 3.19
CA ILE A 47 -3.11 3.63 3.35
C ILE A 47 -4.00 4.73 3.91
N VAL A 48 -3.68 5.19 5.12
CA VAL A 48 -4.42 6.25 5.78
C VAL A 48 -3.58 7.52 5.75
N ILE A 49 -4.09 8.55 5.10
CA ILE A 49 -3.37 9.83 5.01
C ILE A 49 -3.60 10.62 6.28
N LYS A 50 -2.51 10.88 6.99
CA LYS A 50 -2.57 11.54 8.30
C LYS A 50 -2.40 13.05 8.20
N LYS A 51 -1.49 13.52 7.35
CA LYS A 51 -1.18 14.95 7.20
C LYS A 51 -0.75 15.23 5.76
N GLY A 52 -1.04 16.43 5.30
CA GLY A 52 -0.57 16.92 4.01
C GLY A 52 -1.28 16.29 2.84
N CYS A 53 -0.58 16.23 1.72
CA CYS A 53 -1.11 15.62 0.51
C CYS A 53 0.01 15.01 -0.34
N GLY A 54 -0.37 14.10 -1.22
CA GLY A 54 0.55 13.42 -2.11
C GLY A 54 -0.22 12.77 -3.25
N ILE A 55 0.47 11.94 -4.04
CA ILE A 55 -0.13 11.23 -5.16
C ILE A 55 -0.01 9.73 -4.90
N ILE A 56 -1.14 9.02 -4.96
CA ILE A 56 -1.15 7.57 -4.88
C ILE A 56 -1.76 7.05 -6.18
N SER A 57 -1.04 6.15 -6.82
CA SER A 57 -1.48 5.49 -8.05
C SER A 57 -1.83 4.05 -7.74
N VAL A 58 -3.03 3.61 -8.12
CA VAL A 58 -3.46 2.22 -8.01
C VAL A 58 -3.95 1.78 -9.38
N ASP A 59 -3.44 0.66 -9.87
CA ASP A 59 -3.72 0.16 -11.22
C ASP A 59 -3.43 1.21 -12.28
N THR A 60 -2.31 1.92 -12.12
CA THR A 60 -1.85 2.99 -13.01
C THR A 60 -2.76 4.22 -13.08
N LYS A 61 -3.67 4.37 -12.13
CA LYS A 61 -4.57 5.53 -12.06
C LYS A 61 -4.14 6.42 -10.88
N PRO A 62 -3.44 7.53 -11.16
CA PRO A 62 -2.98 8.42 -10.09
C PRO A 62 -4.12 9.28 -9.55
N ARG A 63 -4.06 9.53 -8.25
CA ARG A 63 -4.97 10.43 -7.55
C ARG A 63 -4.21 11.28 -6.55
N VAL A 64 -4.59 12.52 -6.44
CA VAL A 64 -4.12 13.37 -5.35
C VAL A 64 -4.94 13.02 -4.11
N VAL A 65 -4.24 12.68 -3.04
CA VAL A 65 -4.84 12.32 -1.75
C VAL A 65 -4.42 13.33 -0.69
N LYS A 66 -5.24 13.48 0.33
CA LYS A 66 -5.01 14.45 1.40
C LYS A 66 -5.39 13.87 2.75
N ALA A 67 -5.04 14.57 3.81
CA ALA A 67 -5.35 14.15 5.18
C ALA A 67 -6.82 13.77 5.33
N GLY A 68 -7.07 12.61 5.89
CA GLY A 68 -8.39 12.02 6.05
C GLY A 68 -8.78 11.01 4.99
N ASP A 69 -8.06 10.97 3.86
CA ASP A 69 -8.34 9.99 2.82
C ASP A 69 -7.81 8.61 3.20
N ILE A 70 -8.49 7.59 2.73
CA ILE A 70 -8.12 6.19 2.93
C ILE A 70 -8.08 5.52 1.56
N VAL A 71 -6.97 4.85 1.27
CA VAL A 71 -6.78 4.12 0.01
C VAL A 71 -6.64 2.64 0.30
N LEU A 72 -7.45 1.83 -0.38
CA LEU A 72 -7.36 0.38 -0.30
C LEU A 72 -6.59 -0.15 -1.50
N VAL A 73 -5.56 -0.92 -1.25
CA VAL A 73 -4.80 -1.63 -2.28
C VAL A 73 -5.01 -3.13 -2.06
N ARG A 74 -5.59 -3.77 -3.07
CA ARG A 74 -5.87 -5.22 -3.01
C ARG A 74 -4.66 -6.01 -3.46
N PRO A 75 -4.56 -7.29 -3.07
CA PRO A 75 -3.47 -8.15 -3.53
C PRO A 75 -3.32 -8.11 -5.05
N GLY A 76 -2.10 -7.98 -5.51
CA GLY A 76 -1.80 -7.98 -6.94
C GLY A 76 -1.96 -6.63 -7.64
N GLN A 77 -2.53 -5.63 -7.00
CA GLN A 77 -2.68 -4.32 -7.64
C GLN A 77 -1.35 -3.58 -7.69
N LEU A 78 -1.01 -3.07 -8.85
CA LEU A 78 0.14 -2.19 -9.01
C LEU A 78 -0.15 -0.86 -8.33
N HIS A 79 0.80 -0.38 -7.53
CA HIS A 79 0.61 0.88 -6.84
C HIS A 79 1.94 1.59 -6.61
N SER A 80 1.86 2.90 -6.41
CA SER A 80 3.00 3.75 -6.16
C SER A 80 2.55 4.97 -5.35
N ILE A 81 3.50 5.60 -4.66
CA ILE A 81 3.25 6.81 -3.89
C ILE A 81 4.32 7.81 -4.28
N SER A 82 3.92 9.03 -4.56
CA SER A 82 4.86 10.08 -4.93
C SER A 82 4.46 11.42 -4.35
N GLN A 83 5.41 12.35 -4.36
CA GLN A 83 5.19 13.69 -3.86
C GLN A 83 4.31 14.49 -4.82
N HIS A 84 3.38 15.25 -4.30
CA HIS A 84 2.58 16.19 -5.06
C HIS A 84 3.25 17.57 -5.01
N GLY A 85 3.88 17.95 -6.11
CA GLY A 85 4.60 19.23 -6.16
C GLY A 85 5.66 19.32 -5.07
N LYS A 86 5.56 20.32 -4.21
CA LYS A 86 6.44 20.51 -3.05
C LYS A 86 5.78 20.14 -1.74
N ASP A 87 4.60 19.56 -1.79
CA ASP A 87 3.86 19.21 -0.59
C ASP A 87 4.49 18.02 0.13
N CYS A 88 4.27 17.98 1.43
CA CYS A 88 4.68 16.84 2.26
C CYS A 88 3.46 16.01 2.60
N MET A 89 3.67 14.74 2.86
CA MET A 89 2.59 13.84 3.24
C MET A 89 3.07 12.86 4.30
N GLU A 90 2.29 12.73 5.38
CA GLU A 90 2.45 11.64 6.34
C GLU A 90 1.30 10.67 6.17
N TYR A 91 1.60 9.39 6.11
CA TYR A 91 0.61 8.36 5.96
C TYR A 91 0.98 7.12 6.75
N GLU A 92 -0.02 6.32 7.05
CA GLU A 92 0.16 5.05 7.74
C GLU A 92 -0.25 3.92 6.80
N ASN A 93 0.64 2.94 6.62
CA ASN A 93 0.35 1.72 5.88
C ASN A 93 -0.04 0.64 6.86
N ILE A 94 -1.15 -0.01 6.59
CA ILE A 94 -1.57 -1.19 7.34
C ILE A 94 -1.57 -2.33 6.35
N LEU A 95 -0.68 -3.31 6.56
CA LEU A 95 -0.55 -4.46 5.68
C LEU A 95 -0.96 -5.72 6.41
N PHE A 96 -1.76 -6.56 5.78
CA PHE A 96 -2.17 -7.83 6.36
C PHE A 96 -2.37 -8.88 5.29
N GLN A 97 -2.24 -10.14 5.71
CA GLN A 97 -2.42 -11.28 4.81
C GLN A 97 -3.89 -11.47 4.49
N THR A 98 -4.15 -11.88 3.26
CA THR A 98 -5.50 -12.20 2.81
C THR A 98 -6.13 -13.28 3.66
N SER A 99 -5.33 -14.20 4.19
CA SER A 99 -5.80 -15.28 5.05
C SER A 99 -6.49 -14.76 6.31
N LEU A 100 -6.18 -13.57 6.78
CA LEU A 100 -6.86 -12.98 7.92
C LEU A 100 -8.35 -12.78 7.63
N LEU A 101 -8.67 -12.33 6.40
CA LEU A 101 -10.06 -12.16 5.98
C LEU A 101 -10.76 -13.49 5.76
N TYR A 102 -10.06 -14.45 5.17
CA TYR A 102 -10.62 -15.78 4.92
C TYR A 102 -10.87 -16.55 6.22
N SER A 103 -10.06 -16.33 7.23
CA SER A 103 -10.28 -16.96 8.52
C SER A 103 -11.61 -16.55 9.13
N ALA A 104 -12.00 -15.29 8.95
CA ALA A 104 -13.28 -14.81 9.43
C ALA A 104 -14.45 -15.40 8.65
N ASP A 105 -14.27 -15.56 7.33
CA ASP A 105 -15.33 -16.08 6.45
C ASP A 105 -15.43 -17.58 6.43
N SER A 106 -14.34 -18.28 6.67
CA SER A 106 -14.28 -19.74 6.56
C SER A 106 -14.64 -20.45 7.84
N ASP A 107 -14.99 -19.73 8.89
CA ASP A 107 -15.44 -20.34 10.12
C ASP A 107 -16.62 -21.26 9.79
N PRO A 108 -16.55 -22.52 10.15
CA PRO A 108 -17.59 -23.49 9.76
C PRO A 108 -18.86 -23.30 10.52
N ARG A 109 -19.26 -22.43 11.04
CA ARG A 109 -20.54 -22.17 11.71
C ARG A 109 -21.31 -23.45 12.02
#